data_e80cb0e5cf7fefb041d0483d521c4664
#
_entry.id   e80cb0e5cf7fefb041d0483d521c4664
#
_cell.length_a   1.000
_cell.length_b   1.000
_cell.length_c   1.000
_cell.angle_alpha   90.00
_cell.angle_beta   90.00
_cell.angle_gamma   90.00
#
_symmetry.space_group_name_H-M   'P 1'
#
loop_
_entity.id
_entity.type
_entity.pdbx_description
1 polymer ?
#
loop_
_entity_poly.entity_id
_entity_poly.type
_entity_poly.pdbx_seq_one_letter_code
_entity_poly.pdbx_strand_id
1 'polypeptide(L)'
;MQGLHLPLAPTVGFLVFTPPVAASLSRVVRTTVIHARPDGAGRLMLHWNPTDATLSFNTQLSPSMPEARDLVRRARQLLPSIGEVEPEAVRIAVRPIPGDQLSAIGPMPRMSGYYIAITHSGVTMSPFLGAAVADEIVGGRQRAELGHFRPARFFN
;
A
#
# COMPACT_ATOMS: atom_id res chain seq x y z
N MET A 1 -4.65 -3.26 -31.90
CA MET A 1 -5.51 -2.86 -30.77
C MET A 1 -4.82 -1.73 -30.04
N GLN A 2 -5.35 -0.51 -30.09
CA GLN A 2 -4.90 0.52 -29.15
C GLN A 2 -5.42 0.11 -27.77
N GLY A 3 -4.52 -0.40 -26.94
CA GLY A 3 -4.86 -0.82 -25.60
C GLY A 3 -5.25 0.38 -24.74
N LEU A 4 -6.32 0.29 -23.97
CA LEU A 4 -6.64 1.27 -22.94
C LEU A 4 -5.55 1.21 -21.86
N HIS A 5 -4.89 2.31 -21.63
CA HIS A 5 -3.84 2.42 -20.61
C HIS A 5 -4.35 3.23 -19.42
N LEU A 6 -4.46 2.59 -18.26
CA LEU A 6 -4.74 3.28 -17.01
C LEU A 6 -3.41 3.84 -16.46
N PRO A 7 -3.27 5.17 -16.31
CA PRO A 7 -2.05 5.74 -15.75
C PRO A 7 -1.93 5.39 -14.26
N LEU A 8 -0.86 4.67 -13.89
CA LEU A 8 -0.53 4.38 -12.50
C LEU A 8 0.69 5.20 -12.09
N ALA A 9 0.66 5.76 -10.89
CA ALA A 9 1.82 6.42 -10.31
C ALA A 9 2.93 5.39 -10.01
N PRO A 10 4.20 5.65 -10.36
CA PRO A 10 5.31 4.72 -10.14
C PRO A 10 5.74 4.73 -8.65
N THR A 11 4.80 4.50 -7.75
CA THR A 11 5.05 4.53 -6.31
C THR A 11 5.40 3.16 -5.79
N VAL A 12 6.51 3.08 -5.07
CA VAL A 12 6.90 1.90 -4.32
C VAL A 12 6.45 2.02 -2.86
N GLY A 13 6.40 0.90 -2.16
CA GLY A 13 6.28 0.84 -0.71
C GLY A 13 7.44 0.01 -0.18
N PHE A 14 8.29 0.62 0.64
CA PHE A 14 9.43 -0.03 1.26
C PHE A 14 9.10 -0.47 2.68
N LEU A 15 9.27 -1.75 2.95
CA LEU A 15 8.94 -2.38 4.22
C LEU A 15 10.20 -2.97 4.84
N VAL A 16 10.40 -2.69 6.11
CA VAL A 16 11.49 -3.23 6.91
C VAL A 16 10.93 -4.08 8.03
N PHE A 17 11.51 -5.25 8.24
CA PHE A 17 11.11 -6.18 9.29
C PHE A 17 12.23 -6.30 10.32
N THR A 18 11.85 -6.22 11.61
CA THR A 18 12.77 -6.48 12.70
C THR A 18 12.87 -7.97 12.97
N PRO A 19 13.95 -8.45 13.61
CA PRO A 19 13.90 -9.73 14.31
C PRO A 19 12.85 -9.66 15.44
N PRO A 20 12.55 -10.76 16.15
CA PRO A 20 11.76 -10.71 17.36
C PRO A 20 12.33 -9.71 18.36
N VAL A 21 11.50 -8.80 18.86
CA VAL A 21 11.90 -7.74 19.79
C VAL A 21 11.02 -7.77 21.04
N ALA A 22 11.54 -7.25 22.15
CA ALA A 22 10.81 -7.16 23.41
C ALA A 22 9.67 -6.12 23.38
N ALA A 23 9.61 -5.27 22.34
CA ALA A 23 8.54 -4.28 22.20
C ALA A 23 7.19 -4.97 21.95
N SER A 24 6.27 -4.84 22.88
CA SER A 24 4.90 -5.32 22.73
C SER A 24 4.05 -4.26 22.03
N LEU A 25 3.76 -4.50 20.75
CA LEU A 25 2.85 -3.67 19.96
C LEU A 25 1.64 -4.50 19.54
N SER A 26 0.46 -4.13 20.03
CA SER A 26 -0.80 -4.84 19.74
C SER A 26 -1.64 -4.19 18.64
N ARG A 27 -1.23 -3.00 18.18
CA ARG A 27 -1.97 -2.20 17.20
C ARG A 27 -1.04 -1.59 16.17
N VAL A 28 -1.62 -1.15 15.05
CA VAL A 28 -0.91 -0.32 14.07
C VAL A 28 -0.68 1.06 14.68
N VAL A 29 0.56 1.49 14.65
CA VAL A 29 0.97 2.85 15.05
C VAL A 29 1.37 3.62 13.79
N ARG A 30 0.81 4.80 13.63
CA ARG A 30 1.14 5.72 12.54
C ARG A 30 1.48 7.09 13.10
N THR A 31 2.70 7.53 12.86
CA THR A 31 3.21 8.84 13.28
C THR A 31 3.82 9.60 12.12
N THR A 32 4.25 10.81 12.34
CA THR A 32 4.99 11.62 11.36
C THR A 32 6.41 11.13 11.09
N VAL A 33 6.97 10.29 11.98
CA VAL A 33 8.36 9.85 11.91
C VAL A 33 8.53 8.39 11.52
N ILE A 34 7.53 7.55 11.80
CA ILE A 34 7.54 6.11 11.49
C ILE A 34 6.12 5.52 11.55
N HIS A 35 5.85 4.54 10.73
CA HIS A 35 4.72 3.65 10.85
C HIS A 35 5.22 2.29 11.32
N ALA A 36 4.54 1.69 12.28
CA ALA A 36 4.89 0.37 12.81
C ALA A 36 3.64 -0.48 13.02
N ARG A 37 3.74 -1.76 12.75
CA ARG A 37 2.71 -2.74 13.10
C ARG A 37 3.33 -4.05 13.59
N PRO A 38 2.59 -4.84 14.38
CA PRO A 38 2.97 -6.22 14.64
C PRO A 38 3.07 -7.01 13.32
N ASP A 39 4.05 -7.92 13.24
CA ASP A 39 4.21 -8.83 12.08
C ASP A 39 4.28 -10.31 12.52
N GLY A 40 3.76 -10.63 13.70
CA GLY A 40 3.79 -11.96 14.29
C GLY A 40 5.14 -12.34 14.89
N ALA A 41 5.13 -13.35 15.75
CA ALA A 41 6.33 -13.90 16.41
C ALA A 41 7.24 -12.83 17.05
N GLY A 42 6.66 -11.75 17.59
CA GLY A 42 7.43 -10.66 18.21
C GLY A 42 8.11 -9.70 17.23
N ARG A 43 7.93 -9.87 15.93
CA ARG A 43 8.48 -8.97 14.90
C ARG A 43 7.63 -7.72 14.73
N LEU A 44 8.25 -6.65 14.25
CA LEU A 44 7.58 -5.45 13.78
C LEU A 44 7.85 -5.26 12.29
N MET A 45 6.83 -4.83 11.56
CA MET A 45 6.98 -4.26 10.23
C MET A 45 7.00 -2.74 10.34
N LEU A 46 8.01 -2.13 9.75
CA LEU A 46 8.27 -0.69 9.76
C LEU A 46 8.12 -0.12 8.36
N HIS A 47 7.60 1.10 8.28
CA HIS A 47 7.42 1.83 7.04
C HIS A 47 7.46 3.34 7.30
N TRP A 48 7.97 4.11 6.32
CA TRP A 48 7.90 5.57 6.34
C TRP A 48 7.84 6.13 4.92
N ASN A 49 6.78 6.88 4.61
CA ASN A 49 6.51 7.36 3.27
C ASN A 49 7.66 8.15 2.60
N PRO A 50 8.38 9.06 3.29
CA PRO A 50 9.51 9.75 2.67
C PRO A 50 10.62 8.84 2.17
N THR A 51 10.86 7.68 2.80
CA THR A 51 11.82 6.69 2.31
C THR A 51 11.37 6.07 0.98
N ASP A 52 10.06 5.87 0.79
CA ASP A 52 9.53 5.34 -0.49
C ASP A 52 9.95 6.21 -1.68
N ALA A 53 10.01 7.53 -1.50
CA ALA A 53 10.36 8.46 -2.56
C ALA A 53 11.84 8.42 -2.98
N THR A 54 12.72 7.85 -2.15
CA THR A 54 14.15 7.71 -2.43
C THR A 54 14.50 6.40 -3.13
N LEU A 55 13.53 5.49 -3.29
CA LEU A 55 13.72 4.15 -3.81
C LEU A 55 12.94 3.91 -5.10
N SER A 56 13.37 2.93 -5.87
CA SER A 56 12.69 2.46 -7.06
C SER A 56 12.51 0.94 -7.01
N PHE A 57 11.64 0.40 -7.87
CA PHE A 57 11.45 -1.05 -7.97
C PHE A 57 12.74 -1.82 -8.29
N ASN A 58 13.69 -1.16 -8.96
CA ASN A 58 14.98 -1.75 -9.33
C ASN A 58 16.06 -1.56 -8.27
N THR A 59 15.75 -0.96 -7.11
CA THR A 59 16.70 -0.77 -6.02
C THR A 59 17.18 -2.14 -5.52
N GLN A 60 18.50 -2.30 -5.41
CA GLN A 60 19.09 -3.49 -4.83
C GLN A 60 18.84 -3.52 -3.32
N LEU A 61 18.04 -4.48 -2.87
CA LEU A 61 17.59 -4.57 -1.49
C LEU A 61 18.59 -5.34 -0.62
N SER A 62 18.89 -4.79 0.56
CA SER A 62 19.65 -5.46 1.62
C SER A 62 19.14 -5.01 2.98
N PRO A 63 19.01 -5.89 3.98
CA PRO A 63 18.72 -5.48 5.35
C PRO A 63 19.76 -4.50 5.91
N SER A 64 20.99 -4.54 5.43
CA SER A 64 22.09 -3.66 5.87
C SER A 64 22.08 -2.27 5.21
N MET A 65 21.15 -1.99 4.27
CA MET A 65 21.08 -0.69 3.60
C MET A 65 20.73 0.45 4.58
N PRO A 66 21.25 1.67 4.32
CA PRO A 66 21.06 2.80 5.22
C PRO A 66 19.60 3.11 5.53
N GLU A 67 18.74 3.00 4.54
CA GLU A 67 17.30 3.26 4.67
C GLU A 67 16.63 2.29 5.63
N ALA A 68 17.01 1.02 5.60
CA ALA A 68 16.46 0.01 6.51
C ALA A 68 16.90 0.27 7.96
N ARG A 69 18.16 0.57 8.17
CA ARG A 69 18.70 0.94 9.48
C ARG A 69 18.08 2.23 10.02
N ASP A 70 17.84 3.22 9.15
CA ASP A 70 17.17 4.47 9.54
C ASP A 70 15.75 4.20 10.06
N LEU A 71 14.98 3.31 9.42
CA LEU A 71 13.65 2.96 9.91
C LEU A 71 13.69 2.28 11.29
N VAL A 72 14.63 1.39 11.54
CA VAL A 72 14.80 0.76 12.86
C VAL A 72 15.20 1.81 13.91
N ARG A 73 16.14 2.70 13.57
CA ARG A 73 16.57 3.79 14.46
C ARG A 73 15.40 4.70 14.83
N ARG A 74 14.55 5.09 13.87
CA ARG A 74 13.32 5.88 14.11
C ARG A 74 12.32 5.14 14.99
N ALA A 75 12.12 3.85 14.74
CA ALA A 75 11.22 3.04 15.54
C ALA A 75 11.70 2.93 17.01
N ARG A 76 13.02 2.82 17.24
CA ARG A 76 13.61 2.83 18.59
C ARG A 76 13.40 4.16 19.33
N GLN A 77 13.43 5.30 18.63
CA GLN A 77 13.14 6.59 19.24
C GLN A 77 11.70 6.65 19.80
N LEU A 78 10.76 5.99 19.12
CA LEU A 78 9.36 5.90 19.55
C LEU A 78 9.12 4.78 20.59
N LEU A 79 9.79 3.66 20.40
CA LEU A 79 9.65 2.43 21.19
C LEU A 79 11.04 1.94 21.63
N PRO A 80 11.61 2.52 22.71
CA PRO A 80 12.96 2.15 23.17
C PRO A 80 13.12 0.66 23.51
N SER A 81 12.02 -0.03 23.85
CA SER A 81 12.01 -1.46 24.14
C SER A 81 12.31 -2.36 22.91
N ILE A 82 12.40 -1.80 21.70
CA ILE A 82 12.94 -2.52 20.53
C ILE A 82 14.39 -2.96 20.78
N GLY A 83 15.18 -2.15 21.51
CA GLY A 83 16.57 -2.43 21.77
C GLY A 83 17.50 -2.19 20.55
N GLU A 84 18.73 -2.64 20.67
CA GLU A 84 19.74 -2.59 19.60
C GLU A 84 19.56 -3.80 18.68
N VAL A 85 18.91 -3.61 17.54
CA VAL A 85 18.70 -4.67 16.54
C VAL A 85 18.99 -4.16 15.13
N GLU A 86 19.51 -5.04 14.29
CA GLU A 86 19.61 -4.81 12.85
C GLU A 86 18.33 -5.27 12.15
N PRO A 87 17.97 -4.68 10.99
CA PRO A 87 16.87 -5.19 10.19
C PRO A 87 17.06 -6.67 9.84
N GLU A 88 16.01 -7.48 9.96
CA GLU A 88 16.05 -8.90 9.57
C GLU A 88 15.77 -9.08 8.07
N ALA A 89 14.80 -8.31 7.55
CA ALA A 89 14.42 -8.38 6.15
C ALA A 89 13.90 -7.04 5.64
N VAL A 90 13.98 -6.87 4.33
CA VAL A 90 13.40 -5.73 3.62
C VAL A 90 12.60 -6.22 2.42
N ARG A 91 11.53 -5.50 2.09
CA ARG A 91 10.72 -5.76 0.90
C ARG A 91 10.35 -4.46 0.22
N ILE A 92 10.20 -4.52 -1.09
CA ILE A 92 9.65 -3.43 -1.89
C ILE A 92 8.50 -3.97 -2.74
N ALA A 93 7.46 -3.18 -2.88
CA ALA A 93 6.33 -3.51 -3.74
C ALA A 93 5.86 -2.25 -4.47
N VAL A 94 5.38 -2.43 -5.70
CA VAL A 94 4.71 -1.36 -6.42
C VAL A 94 3.26 -1.30 -5.95
N ARG A 95 2.84 -0.12 -5.52
CA ARG A 95 1.45 0.13 -5.12
C ARG A 95 0.62 0.50 -6.35
N PRO A 96 -0.53 -0.12 -6.61
CA PRO A 96 -1.41 0.23 -7.72
C PRO A 96 -2.19 1.51 -7.41
N ILE A 97 -1.52 2.66 -7.52
CA ILE A 97 -2.12 3.97 -7.26
C ILE A 97 -2.38 4.63 -8.60
N PRO A 98 -3.65 4.91 -8.98
CA PRO A 98 -3.94 5.68 -10.18
C PRO A 98 -3.27 7.06 -10.15
N GLY A 99 -2.96 7.62 -11.32
CA GLY A 99 -2.15 8.84 -11.45
C GLY A 99 -2.76 10.08 -10.77
N ASP A 100 -4.07 10.11 -10.60
CA ASP A 100 -4.80 11.15 -9.88
C ASP A 100 -4.97 10.87 -8.37
N GLN A 101 -4.38 9.82 -7.86
CA GLN A 101 -4.44 9.34 -6.46
C GLN A 101 -5.82 8.83 -6.02
N LEU A 102 -6.82 8.80 -6.88
CA LEU A 102 -8.14 8.27 -6.58
C LEU A 102 -8.27 6.82 -7.07
N SER A 103 -9.03 6.00 -6.35
CA SER A 103 -9.35 4.63 -6.77
C SER A 103 -9.99 4.62 -8.16
N ALA A 104 -9.75 3.57 -8.96
CA ALA A 104 -10.39 3.37 -10.25
C ALA A 104 -11.27 2.10 -10.20
N ILE A 105 -12.59 2.30 -10.10
CA ILE A 105 -13.53 1.22 -9.84
C ILE A 105 -14.73 1.35 -10.78
N GLY A 106 -14.98 0.31 -11.56
CA GLY A 106 -16.12 0.31 -12.49
C GLY A 106 -15.85 -0.42 -13.80
N PRO A 107 -16.85 -0.43 -14.69
CA PRO A 107 -16.69 -0.97 -16.03
C PRO A 107 -15.67 -0.16 -16.84
N MET A 108 -14.88 -0.84 -17.64
CA MET A 108 -13.94 -0.17 -18.54
C MET A 108 -14.68 0.38 -19.76
N PRO A 109 -14.45 1.66 -20.13
CA PRO A 109 -15.04 2.21 -21.33
C PRO A 109 -14.53 1.43 -22.58
N ARG A 110 -15.40 1.22 -23.57
CA ARG A 110 -15.10 0.54 -24.83
C ARG A 110 -14.64 -0.92 -24.69
N MET A 111 -14.80 -1.54 -23.51
CA MET A 111 -14.48 -2.95 -23.26
C MET A 111 -15.64 -3.61 -22.51
N SER A 112 -16.60 -4.10 -23.27
CA SER A 112 -17.77 -4.79 -22.70
C SER A 112 -17.33 -6.01 -21.88
N GLY A 113 -17.96 -6.19 -20.70
CA GLY A 113 -17.67 -7.30 -19.79
C GLY A 113 -16.38 -7.13 -18.98
N TYR A 114 -15.63 -6.03 -19.15
CA TYR A 114 -14.41 -5.79 -18.37
C TYR A 114 -14.68 -4.77 -17.27
N TYR A 115 -14.44 -5.20 -16.02
CA TYR A 115 -14.60 -4.37 -14.83
C TYR A 115 -13.29 -4.31 -14.06
N ILE A 116 -12.89 -3.14 -13.59
CA ILE A 116 -11.67 -2.98 -12.78
C ILE A 116 -11.99 -2.47 -11.37
N ALA A 117 -11.14 -2.85 -10.41
CA ALA A 117 -11.18 -2.34 -9.04
C ALA A 117 -9.74 -2.12 -8.57
N ILE A 118 -9.19 -0.96 -8.85
CA ILE A 118 -7.81 -0.58 -8.50
C ILE A 118 -7.86 0.47 -7.38
N THR A 119 -7.23 0.14 -6.26
CA THR A 119 -7.19 1.03 -5.09
C THR A 119 -5.93 0.80 -4.26
N HIS A 120 -5.37 1.87 -3.71
CA HIS A 120 -4.27 1.77 -2.73
C HIS A 120 -4.76 1.40 -1.31
N SER A 121 -6.06 1.46 -1.06
CA SER A 121 -6.68 1.19 0.25
C SER A 121 -7.46 -0.13 0.28
N GLY A 122 -7.02 -1.12 -0.54
CA GLY A 122 -7.75 -2.36 -0.78
C GLY A 122 -8.09 -3.15 0.50
N VAL A 123 -7.21 -3.18 1.49
CA VAL A 123 -7.47 -3.88 2.75
C VAL A 123 -8.54 -3.16 3.57
N THR A 124 -8.37 -1.86 3.79
CA THR A 124 -9.30 -1.05 4.61
C THR A 124 -10.68 -0.94 3.98
N MET A 125 -10.74 -0.81 2.65
CA MET A 125 -11.98 -0.60 1.91
C MET A 125 -12.61 -1.90 1.42
N SER A 126 -11.98 -3.06 1.63
CA SER A 126 -12.44 -4.34 1.06
C SER A 126 -13.90 -4.69 1.39
N PRO A 127 -14.44 -4.47 2.61
CA PRO A 127 -15.83 -4.81 2.89
C PRO A 127 -16.81 -3.97 2.06
N PHE A 128 -16.56 -2.66 1.98
CA PHE A 128 -17.38 -1.74 1.18
C PHE A 128 -17.24 -2.02 -0.32
N LEU A 129 -16.01 -2.11 -0.81
CA LEU A 129 -15.74 -2.32 -2.24
C LEU A 129 -16.24 -3.67 -2.71
N GLY A 130 -16.07 -4.72 -1.90
CA GLY A 130 -16.59 -6.05 -2.23
C GLY A 130 -18.11 -6.04 -2.43
N ALA A 131 -18.84 -5.44 -1.50
CA ALA A 131 -20.29 -5.30 -1.63
C ALA A 131 -20.69 -4.43 -2.84
N ALA A 132 -20.06 -3.27 -3.02
CA ALA A 132 -20.38 -2.34 -4.09
C ALA A 132 -20.10 -2.95 -5.48
N VAL A 133 -18.97 -3.64 -5.65
CA VAL A 133 -18.61 -4.32 -6.90
C VAL A 133 -19.56 -5.48 -7.20
N ALA A 134 -19.92 -6.26 -6.17
CA ALA A 134 -20.90 -7.34 -6.33
C ALA A 134 -22.27 -6.81 -6.75
N ASP A 135 -22.75 -5.73 -6.13
CA ASP A 135 -24.02 -5.08 -6.51
C ASP A 135 -24.02 -4.64 -7.98
N GLU A 136 -22.90 -4.11 -8.48
CA GLU A 136 -22.78 -3.66 -9.87
C GLU A 136 -22.67 -4.82 -10.86
N ILE A 137 -21.82 -5.80 -10.56
CA ILE A 137 -21.56 -6.90 -11.50
C ILE A 137 -22.71 -7.92 -11.52
N VAL A 138 -23.20 -8.30 -10.34
CA VAL A 138 -24.24 -9.33 -10.21
C VAL A 138 -25.63 -8.72 -10.19
N GLY A 139 -25.81 -7.62 -9.46
CA GLY A 139 -27.09 -6.96 -9.29
C GLY A 139 -27.47 -5.99 -10.41
N GLY A 140 -26.52 -5.62 -11.28
CA GLY A 140 -26.74 -4.64 -12.35
C GLY A 140 -27.06 -3.22 -11.87
N ARG A 141 -26.82 -2.93 -10.59
CA ARG A 141 -27.16 -1.65 -9.96
C ARG A 141 -25.94 -0.78 -9.78
N GLN A 142 -25.88 0.32 -10.50
CA GLN A 142 -24.81 1.29 -10.29
C GLN A 142 -24.83 1.87 -8.88
N ARG A 143 -23.68 1.91 -8.23
CA ARG A 143 -23.49 2.52 -6.92
C ARG A 143 -23.06 3.99 -7.08
N ALA A 144 -23.91 4.92 -6.61
CA ALA A 144 -23.65 6.36 -6.71
C ALA A 144 -22.35 6.78 -6.02
N GLU A 145 -21.98 6.10 -4.93
CA GLU A 145 -20.77 6.35 -4.16
C GLU A 145 -19.48 6.12 -4.99
N LEU A 146 -19.56 5.29 -6.04
CA LEU A 146 -18.45 5.03 -6.95
C LEU A 146 -18.37 6.04 -8.11
N GLY A 147 -19.26 7.00 -8.21
CA GLY A 147 -19.36 7.94 -9.33
C GLY A 147 -18.06 8.67 -9.65
N HIS A 148 -17.40 9.22 -8.64
CA HIS A 148 -16.12 9.92 -8.79
C HIS A 148 -14.92 9.00 -9.07
N PHE A 149 -15.08 7.69 -8.85
CA PHE A 149 -14.03 6.71 -8.98
C PHE A 149 -14.08 5.93 -10.30
N ARG A 150 -14.96 6.34 -11.25
CA ARG A 150 -15.12 5.64 -12.52
C ARG A 150 -13.86 5.71 -13.38
N PRO A 151 -13.42 4.56 -13.96
CA PRO A 151 -12.24 4.52 -14.83
C PRO A 151 -12.39 5.42 -16.06
N ALA A 152 -13.62 5.68 -16.51
CA ALA A 152 -13.90 6.52 -17.67
C ALA A 152 -13.22 7.89 -17.63
N ARG A 153 -12.96 8.45 -16.45
CA ARG A 153 -12.28 9.74 -16.29
C ARG A 153 -10.86 9.79 -16.88
N PHE A 154 -10.23 8.64 -17.11
CA PHE A 154 -8.90 8.56 -17.71
C PHE A 154 -8.93 8.41 -19.24
N PHE A 155 -10.12 8.27 -19.85
CA PHE A 155 -10.26 7.89 -21.25
C PHE A 155 -11.17 8.85 -22.07
N ASN A 156 -11.40 10.03 -21.52
CA ASN A 156 -12.14 11.12 -22.18
C ASN A 156 -11.23 11.91 -23.13
#